data_c3275480a914da831e5083e05662b6ee
#
_entry.id   c3275480a914da831e5083e05662b6ee
#
_cell.length_a   1.000
_cell.length_b   1.000
_cell.length_c   1.000
_cell.angle_alpha   90.00
_cell.angle_beta   90.00
_cell.angle_gamma   90.00
#
_symmetry.space_group_name_H-M   'P 1'
#
loop_
_entity.id
_entity.type
_entity.pdbx_description
1 polymer ?
#
loop_
_entity_poly.entity_id
_entity_poly.type
_entity_poly.pdbx_seq_one_letter_code
_entity_poly.pdbx_strand_id
1 'polypeptide(L)'
;GIKKNVQSVALATELVSNDYVDFKESFTLVITAGTPLVGGTNGTVTGAAHQDFLDKIDNYAFNSLTCISTTKEIKDLYIAFTKRMRDEVGAKFVTVVHNATDPDYEGIINVKNKTLDKDWAESSAVYWVGGAQAWCPVNRGLTNTKYNGDFTLEVTDTQTQLKQAITKGYFTFHKTGDEIRILRDINSFVSFSKYKNSDFAFAQV
;
A
#
# COMPACT_ATOMS: atom_id res chain seq x y z
N GLY A 1 8.96 -10.13 -13.96
CA GLY A 1 7.84 -10.09 -14.92
C GLY A 1 7.57 -11.46 -15.52
N ILE A 2 6.32 -11.85 -15.62
CA ILE A 2 5.93 -13.11 -16.26
C ILE A 2 6.08 -12.94 -17.77
N LYS A 3 7.02 -13.68 -18.39
CA LYS A 3 7.11 -13.78 -19.86
C LYS A 3 6.00 -14.70 -20.34
N LYS A 4 5.04 -14.17 -21.07
CA LYS A 4 3.95 -14.94 -21.68
C LYS A 4 4.01 -14.79 -23.19
N ASN A 5 4.19 -15.90 -23.92
CA ASN A 5 3.96 -15.92 -25.35
C ASN A 5 2.46 -15.81 -25.58
N VAL A 6 2.05 -14.73 -26.23
CA VAL A 6 0.63 -14.48 -26.50
C VAL A 6 0.26 -15.05 -27.87
N GLN A 7 1.15 -14.91 -28.86
CA GLN A 7 0.93 -15.39 -30.21
C GLN A 7 2.21 -15.93 -30.83
N SER A 8 2.11 -16.98 -31.67
CA SER A 8 3.19 -17.52 -32.47
C SER A 8 2.63 -17.73 -33.87
N VAL A 9 3.09 -16.97 -34.84
CA VAL A 9 2.58 -16.93 -36.21
C VAL A 9 3.70 -17.05 -37.23
N ALA A 10 3.39 -17.53 -38.41
CA ALA A 10 4.34 -17.60 -39.51
C ALA A 10 4.37 -16.32 -40.36
N LEU A 11 3.24 -15.64 -40.48
CA LEU A 11 3.09 -14.39 -41.24
C LEU A 11 2.59 -13.26 -40.36
N ALA A 12 3.01 -12.03 -40.68
CA ALA A 12 2.58 -10.83 -39.93
C ALA A 12 1.06 -10.62 -39.98
N THR A 13 0.42 -11.01 -41.06
CA THR A 13 -1.05 -10.91 -41.25
C THR A 13 -1.87 -11.85 -40.37
N GLU A 14 -1.23 -12.82 -39.73
CA GLU A 14 -1.89 -13.75 -38.80
C GLU A 14 -1.90 -13.24 -37.37
N LEU A 15 -1.22 -12.10 -37.09
CA LEU A 15 -1.22 -11.48 -35.77
C LEU A 15 -2.57 -10.83 -35.52
N VAL A 16 -3.15 -11.11 -34.35
CA VAL A 16 -4.43 -10.55 -33.93
C VAL A 16 -4.16 -9.49 -32.85
N SER A 17 -4.62 -8.28 -33.10
CA SER A 17 -4.58 -7.19 -32.13
C SER A 17 -5.36 -7.54 -30.85
N ASN A 18 -4.97 -7.00 -29.73
CA ASN A 18 -5.62 -7.17 -28.44
C ASN A 18 -5.72 -5.82 -27.69
N ASP A 19 -6.29 -5.80 -26.49
CA ASP A 19 -6.51 -4.58 -25.71
C ASP A 19 -5.24 -3.79 -25.36
N TYR A 20 -4.05 -4.37 -25.57
CA TYR A 20 -2.76 -3.78 -25.17
C TYR A 20 -1.85 -3.51 -26.37
N VAL A 21 -2.03 -4.23 -27.47
CA VAL A 21 -1.14 -4.15 -28.64
C VAL A 21 -1.97 -4.19 -29.92
N ASP A 22 -1.73 -3.20 -30.76
CA ASP A 22 -2.30 -3.13 -32.10
C ASP A 22 -1.22 -3.36 -33.14
N PHE A 23 -1.46 -4.28 -34.08
CA PHE A 23 -0.51 -4.64 -35.12
C PHE A 23 -0.84 -3.94 -36.43
N LYS A 24 0.16 -3.28 -37.03
CA LYS A 24 -0.01 -2.66 -38.34
C LYS A 24 0.02 -3.75 -39.43
N GLU A 25 -0.89 -3.63 -40.37
CA GLU A 25 -1.02 -4.62 -41.47
C GLU A 25 0.18 -4.67 -42.42
N SER A 26 1.07 -3.68 -42.42
CA SER A 26 2.16 -3.52 -43.41
C SER A 26 3.55 -3.58 -42.78
N PHE A 27 3.89 -4.68 -42.12
CA PHE A 27 5.27 -4.88 -41.66
C PHE A 27 5.78 -6.30 -42.02
N THR A 28 7.11 -6.43 -42.09
CA THR A 28 7.77 -7.69 -42.35
C THR A 28 8.32 -8.26 -41.07
N LEU A 29 8.03 -9.52 -40.77
CA LEU A 29 8.62 -10.21 -39.63
C LEU A 29 10.10 -10.42 -39.86
N VAL A 30 10.93 -10.00 -38.92
CA VAL A 30 12.40 -10.22 -38.92
C VAL A 30 12.78 -10.90 -37.64
N ILE A 31 13.71 -11.82 -37.70
CA ILE A 31 14.28 -12.43 -36.49
C ILE A 31 15.03 -11.36 -35.73
N THR A 32 14.50 -10.98 -34.59
CA THR A 32 15.09 -9.95 -33.67
C THR A 32 15.28 -10.52 -32.28
N ALA A 33 16.34 -10.08 -31.62
CA ALA A 33 16.43 -10.27 -30.16
C ALA A 33 15.26 -9.57 -29.48
N GLY A 34 14.85 -10.05 -28.28
CA GLY A 34 13.79 -9.41 -27.51
C GLY A 34 14.09 -7.93 -27.29
N THR A 35 13.26 -7.07 -27.85
CA THR A 35 13.41 -5.61 -27.78
C THR A 35 12.44 -5.07 -26.74
N PRO A 36 12.90 -4.34 -25.70
CA PRO A 36 12.01 -3.70 -24.76
C PRO A 36 11.26 -2.56 -25.45
N LEU A 37 9.98 -2.40 -25.12
CA LEU A 37 9.21 -1.22 -25.51
C LEU A 37 9.78 0.01 -24.78
N VAL A 38 9.99 1.10 -25.53
CA VAL A 38 10.50 2.37 -25.02
C VAL A 38 9.47 3.48 -25.25
N GLY A 39 9.55 4.55 -24.47
CA GLY A 39 8.70 5.73 -24.64
C GLY A 39 7.31 5.59 -24.02
N GLY A 40 7.04 4.52 -23.27
CA GLY A 40 5.84 4.45 -22.44
C GLY A 40 5.89 5.48 -21.32
N THR A 41 4.79 6.20 -21.09
CA THR A 41 4.64 7.13 -19.97
C THR A 41 3.45 6.70 -19.12
N ASN A 42 3.57 6.86 -17.80
CA ASN A 42 2.43 6.67 -16.92
C ASN A 42 1.42 7.81 -17.17
N GLY A 43 0.13 7.46 -17.15
CA GLY A 43 -0.94 8.46 -17.18
C GLY A 43 -0.87 9.36 -15.94
N THR A 44 -1.42 10.57 -16.06
CA THR A 44 -1.54 11.48 -14.93
C THR A 44 -2.67 11.01 -14.02
N VAL A 45 -2.34 10.64 -12.78
CA VAL A 45 -3.32 10.30 -11.74
C VAL A 45 -3.57 11.54 -10.91
N THR A 46 -4.81 12.03 -10.92
CA THR A 46 -5.25 13.22 -10.19
C THR A 46 -6.01 12.85 -8.91
N GLY A 47 -6.26 13.83 -8.04
CA GLY A 47 -7.14 13.64 -6.87
C GLY A 47 -8.56 13.20 -7.26
N ALA A 48 -9.08 13.65 -8.40
CA ALA A 48 -10.37 13.20 -8.92
C ALA A 48 -10.38 11.71 -9.25
N ALA A 49 -9.31 11.17 -9.86
CA ALA A 49 -9.20 9.74 -10.14
C ALA A 49 -9.18 8.90 -8.85
N HIS A 50 -8.56 9.41 -7.77
CA HIS A 50 -8.61 8.75 -6.46
C HIS A 50 -10.02 8.82 -5.86
N GLN A 51 -10.73 9.94 -5.99
CA GLN A 51 -12.11 10.06 -5.54
C GLN A 51 -13.02 9.08 -6.30
N ASP A 52 -12.93 9.04 -7.62
CA ASP A 52 -13.69 8.10 -8.46
C ASP A 52 -13.44 6.64 -8.07
N PHE A 53 -12.20 6.31 -7.69
CA PHE A 53 -11.86 4.98 -7.17
C PHE A 53 -12.56 4.71 -5.83
N LEU A 54 -12.49 5.65 -4.88
CA LEU A 54 -13.12 5.50 -3.57
C LEU A 54 -14.65 5.39 -3.68
N ASP A 55 -15.28 6.16 -4.57
CA ASP A 55 -16.72 6.08 -4.84
C ASP A 55 -17.12 4.72 -5.42
N LYS A 56 -16.28 4.13 -6.26
CA LYS A 56 -16.51 2.80 -6.81
C LYS A 56 -16.42 1.68 -5.78
N ILE A 57 -15.50 1.79 -4.82
CA ILE A 57 -15.31 0.76 -3.80
C ILE A 57 -16.24 0.91 -2.59
N ASP A 58 -17.01 1.99 -2.50
CA ASP A 58 -17.91 2.28 -1.39
C ASP A 58 -18.89 1.14 -1.07
N ASN A 59 -19.35 0.42 -2.10
CA ASN A 59 -20.29 -0.69 -1.98
C ASN A 59 -19.64 -2.08 -1.84
N TYR A 60 -18.32 -2.15 -1.74
CA TYR A 60 -17.60 -3.42 -1.61
C TYR A 60 -17.14 -3.66 -0.18
N ALA A 61 -17.24 -4.92 0.26
CA ALA A 61 -16.67 -5.35 1.53
C ALA A 61 -15.20 -5.76 1.33
N PHE A 62 -14.31 -5.18 2.12
CA PHE A 62 -12.87 -5.50 2.14
C PHE A 62 -12.31 -5.30 3.55
N ASN A 63 -11.18 -5.95 3.86
CA ASN A 63 -10.57 -5.91 5.18
C ASN A 63 -9.49 -4.82 5.29
N SER A 64 -8.81 -4.50 4.19
CA SER A 64 -7.74 -3.52 4.17
C SER A 64 -7.77 -2.70 2.89
N LEU A 65 -7.51 -1.41 3.02
CA LEU A 65 -7.32 -0.45 1.93
C LEU A 65 -5.91 0.12 2.04
N THR A 66 -5.20 0.28 0.93
CA THR A 66 -3.84 0.84 0.94
C THR A 66 -3.75 2.11 0.10
N CYS A 67 -3.06 3.11 0.61
CA CYS A 67 -2.75 4.34 -0.13
C CYS A 67 -1.23 4.48 -0.24
N ILE A 68 -0.69 4.35 -1.45
CA ILE A 68 0.74 4.50 -1.73
C ILE A 68 1.14 5.93 -2.03
N SER A 69 0.18 6.85 -2.15
CA SER A 69 0.51 8.24 -2.45
C SER A 69 1.34 8.87 -1.35
N THR A 70 2.37 9.60 -1.75
CA THR A 70 3.16 10.45 -0.86
C THR A 70 2.56 11.84 -0.68
N THR A 71 1.60 12.20 -1.53
CA THR A 71 0.90 13.50 -1.52
C THR A 71 -0.05 13.59 -0.34
N LYS A 72 0.03 14.66 0.43
CA LYS A 72 -0.76 14.85 1.65
C LYS A 72 -2.26 14.83 1.37
N GLU A 73 -2.70 15.57 0.37
CA GLU A 73 -4.12 15.71 -0.03
C GLU A 73 -4.74 14.36 -0.38
N ILE A 74 -3.99 13.49 -1.07
CA ILE A 74 -4.45 12.14 -1.40
C ILE A 74 -4.57 11.28 -0.14
N LYS A 75 -3.57 11.33 0.76
CA LYS A 75 -3.64 10.61 2.03
C LYS A 75 -4.83 11.07 2.88
N ASP A 76 -5.05 12.37 2.96
CA ASP A 76 -6.17 12.96 3.69
C ASP A 76 -7.53 12.50 3.13
N LEU A 77 -7.63 12.34 1.80
CA LEU A 77 -8.82 11.81 1.13
C LEU A 77 -9.13 10.37 1.57
N TYR A 78 -8.13 9.49 1.59
CA TYR A 78 -8.30 8.10 2.06
C TYR A 78 -8.62 8.03 3.56
N ILE A 79 -8.02 8.90 4.37
CA ILE A 79 -8.32 8.98 5.80
C ILE A 79 -9.77 9.45 6.03
N ALA A 80 -10.23 10.47 5.31
CA ALA A 80 -11.59 10.96 5.39
C ALA A 80 -12.61 9.90 4.94
N PHE A 81 -12.35 9.20 3.84
CA PHE A 81 -13.16 8.07 3.38
C PHE A 81 -13.27 7.00 4.47
N THR A 82 -12.14 6.63 5.09
CA THR A 82 -12.12 5.60 6.14
C THR A 82 -12.95 6.02 7.35
N LYS A 83 -12.81 7.26 7.80
CA LYS A 83 -13.60 7.81 8.92
C LYS A 83 -15.10 7.74 8.61
N ARG A 84 -15.50 8.24 7.45
CA ARG A 84 -16.91 8.21 7.01
C ARG A 84 -17.46 6.78 6.96
N MET A 85 -16.76 5.86 6.32
CA MET A 85 -17.22 4.49 6.18
C MET A 85 -17.34 3.75 7.51
N ARG A 86 -16.42 4.00 8.43
CA ARG A 86 -16.43 3.34 9.75
C ARG A 86 -17.44 3.97 10.71
N ASP A 87 -17.52 5.30 10.74
CA ASP A 87 -18.32 6.03 11.73
C ASP A 87 -19.80 6.17 11.31
N GLU A 88 -20.07 6.36 10.00
CA GLU A 88 -21.42 6.60 9.49
C GLU A 88 -22.07 5.34 8.90
N VAL A 89 -21.30 4.52 8.16
CA VAL A 89 -21.82 3.30 7.51
C VAL A 89 -21.62 2.05 8.38
N GLY A 90 -20.64 2.06 9.28
CA GLY A 90 -20.32 0.93 10.16
C GLY A 90 -19.44 -0.14 9.52
N ALA A 91 -18.84 0.13 8.36
CA ALA A 91 -17.91 -0.80 7.70
C ALA A 91 -16.63 -0.99 8.52
N LYS A 92 -16.20 -2.22 8.70
CA LYS A 92 -15.03 -2.57 9.52
C LYS A 92 -13.85 -2.99 8.65
N PHE A 93 -13.00 -2.04 8.32
CA PHE A 93 -11.73 -2.23 7.61
C PHE A 93 -10.67 -1.28 8.15
N VAL A 94 -9.42 -1.51 7.82
CA VAL A 94 -8.31 -0.61 8.14
C VAL A 94 -7.73 0.00 6.87
N THR A 95 -7.26 1.23 6.96
CA THR A 95 -6.54 1.87 5.85
C THR A 95 -5.08 2.07 6.23
N VAL A 96 -4.20 1.59 5.37
CA VAL A 96 -2.75 1.71 5.56
C VAL A 96 -2.23 2.86 4.71
N VAL A 97 -1.59 3.82 5.36
CA VAL A 97 -0.98 5.01 4.75
C VAL A 97 0.49 5.11 5.14
N HIS A 98 1.28 5.81 4.35
CA HIS A 98 2.69 6.06 4.67
C HIS A 98 2.89 7.49 5.16
N ASN A 99 3.45 7.62 6.36
CA ASN A 99 3.89 8.91 6.94
C ASN A 99 2.86 10.03 6.77
N ALA A 100 1.60 9.75 7.15
CA ALA A 100 0.54 10.76 7.17
C ALA A 100 0.70 11.65 8.41
N THR A 101 0.32 12.92 8.27
CA THR A 101 0.36 13.89 9.36
C THR A 101 -0.84 13.70 10.25
N ASP A 102 -0.61 13.30 11.50
CA ASP A 102 -1.58 13.22 12.60
C ASP A 102 -2.98 12.68 12.21
N PRO A 103 -3.07 11.48 11.64
CA PRO A 103 -4.36 10.91 11.24
C PRO A 103 -5.28 10.62 12.43
N ASP A 104 -4.70 10.31 13.60
CA ASP A 104 -5.34 10.15 14.91
C ASP A 104 -6.70 9.44 14.85
N TYR A 105 -6.68 8.19 14.37
CA TYR A 105 -7.89 7.40 14.19
C TYR A 105 -7.61 5.89 14.23
N GLU A 106 -8.48 5.13 14.89
CA GLU A 106 -8.30 3.68 15.09
C GLU A 106 -8.35 2.84 13.79
N GLY A 107 -9.02 3.34 12.75
CA GLY A 107 -9.08 2.68 11.44
C GLY A 107 -7.88 2.96 10.54
N ILE A 108 -6.87 3.71 10.99
CA ILE A 108 -5.71 4.09 10.19
C ILE A 108 -4.43 3.49 10.76
N ILE A 109 -3.68 2.82 9.91
CA ILE A 109 -2.33 2.33 10.20
C ILE A 109 -1.34 3.22 9.46
N ASN A 110 -0.53 3.96 10.22
CA ASN A 110 0.39 4.95 9.68
C ASN A 110 1.81 4.39 9.67
N VAL A 111 2.26 3.87 8.54
CA VAL A 111 3.59 3.26 8.38
C VAL A 111 4.66 4.34 8.31
N LYS A 112 5.70 4.21 9.15
CA LYS A 112 6.81 5.17 9.22
C LYS A 112 7.92 4.88 8.22
N ASN A 113 8.31 3.60 8.10
CA ASN A 113 9.52 3.19 7.37
C ASN A 113 9.37 3.42 5.87
N LYS A 114 10.48 3.88 5.25
CA LYS A 114 10.57 4.08 3.81
C LYS A 114 11.08 2.84 3.11
N THR A 115 10.67 2.69 1.85
CA THR A 115 11.25 1.75 0.89
C THR A 115 12.45 2.42 0.22
N LEU A 116 13.59 1.71 0.16
CA LEU A 116 14.86 2.22 -0.38
C LEU A 116 15.09 1.84 -1.86
N ASP A 117 14.23 1.02 -2.42
CA ASP A 117 14.35 0.51 -3.79
C ASP A 117 14.04 1.63 -4.80
N LYS A 118 14.99 1.89 -5.73
CA LYS A 118 14.98 3.08 -6.61
C LYS A 118 13.79 3.15 -7.57
N ASP A 119 13.25 2.00 -7.97
CA ASP A 119 12.17 1.92 -8.95
C ASP A 119 10.78 1.94 -8.32
N TRP A 120 10.71 2.11 -6.99
CA TRP A 120 9.48 2.06 -6.21
C TRP A 120 9.29 3.34 -5.39
N ALA A 121 8.03 3.67 -5.11
CA ALA A 121 7.73 4.77 -4.20
C ALA A 121 8.22 4.47 -2.80
N GLU A 122 8.69 5.48 -2.06
CA GLU A 122 9.13 5.34 -0.66
C GLU A 122 8.05 4.76 0.26
N SER A 123 6.79 4.87 -0.15
CA SER A 123 5.60 4.36 0.54
C SER A 123 5.25 2.90 0.22
N SER A 124 5.99 2.21 -0.65
CA SER A 124 5.60 0.88 -1.16
C SER A 124 5.47 -0.20 -0.08
N ALA A 125 6.10 -0.01 1.09
CA ALA A 125 5.92 -0.89 2.25
C ALA A 125 4.44 -1.04 2.68
N VAL A 126 3.56 -0.09 2.36
CA VAL A 126 2.12 -0.16 2.71
C VAL A 126 1.41 -1.34 2.04
N TYR A 127 1.88 -1.80 0.87
CA TYR A 127 1.32 -2.99 0.22
C TYR A 127 1.49 -4.24 1.09
N TRP A 128 2.70 -4.44 1.61
CA TRP A 128 2.96 -5.57 2.49
C TRP A 128 2.17 -5.47 3.79
N VAL A 129 2.13 -4.29 4.41
CA VAL A 129 1.39 -4.07 5.65
C VAL A 129 -0.10 -4.28 5.43
N GLY A 130 -0.68 -3.76 4.34
CA GLY A 130 -2.08 -3.95 4.01
C GLY A 130 -2.45 -5.42 3.77
N GLY A 131 -1.59 -6.17 3.08
CA GLY A 131 -1.75 -7.60 2.90
C GLY A 131 -1.64 -8.38 4.22
N ALA A 132 -0.68 -8.03 5.08
CA ALA A 132 -0.51 -8.65 6.38
C ALA A 132 -1.71 -8.40 7.32
N GLN A 133 -2.25 -7.17 7.31
CA GLN A 133 -3.46 -6.82 8.07
C GLN A 133 -4.70 -7.57 7.57
N ALA A 134 -4.89 -7.65 6.25
CA ALA A 134 -6.01 -8.38 5.66
C ALA A 134 -5.98 -9.88 5.96
N TRP A 135 -4.77 -10.46 6.08
CA TRP A 135 -4.58 -11.88 6.38
C TRP A 135 -4.59 -12.20 7.88
N CYS A 136 -4.36 -11.21 8.74
CA CYS A 136 -4.24 -11.43 10.18
C CYS A 136 -5.58 -11.88 10.78
N PRO A 137 -5.65 -13.07 11.40
CA PRO A 137 -6.89 -13.52 12.03
C PRO A 137 -7.17 -12.72 13.32
N VAL A 138 -8.44 -12.61 13.69
CA VAL A 138 -8.91 -11.80 14.83
C VAL A 138 -8.34 -12.18 16.20
N ASN A 139 -7.83 -13.38 16.35
CA ASN A 139 -7.23 -13.87 17.60
C ASN A 139 -5.70 -13.67 17.66
N ARG A 140 -5.12 -12.92 16.74
CA ARG A 140 -3.68 -12.73 16.62
C ARG A 140 -3.37 -11.29 16.21
N GLY A 141 -2.25 -10.75 16.69
CA GLY A 141 -1.68 -9.48 16.21
C GLY A 141 -0.40 -9.70 15.42
N LEU A 142 0.02 -8.70 14.69
CA LEU A 142 1.24 -8.72 13.87
C LEU A 142 2.51 -8.30 14.66
N THR A 143 2.39 -7.95 15.94
CA THR A 143 3.56 -7.58 16.77
C THR A 143 4.65 -8.65 16.69
N ASN A 144 5.89 -8.23 16.45
CA ASN A 144 7.07 -9.09 16.30
C ASN A 144 7.02 -10.06 15.10
N THR A 145 6.06 -9.92 14.18
CA THR A 145 6.03 -10.70 12.94
C THR A 145 7.22 -10.30 12.06
N LYS A 146 7.89 -11.32 11.50
CA LYS A 146 9.00 -11.12 10.56
C LYS A 146 8.49 -10.53 9.25
N TYR A 147 9.18 -9.51 8.76
CA TYR A 147 8.99 -9.02 7.41
C TYR A 147 9.60 -10.01 6.41
N ASN A 148 8.80 -10.47 5.47
CA ASN A 148 9.19 -11.39 4.41
C ASN A 148 8.87 -10.85 3.02
N GLY A 149 8.69 -9.53 2.90
CA GLY A 149 8.47 -8.86 1.63
C GLY A 149 9.77 -8.63 0.86
N ASP A 150 9.63 -8.26 -0.40
CA ASP A 150 10.75 -8.07 -1.32
C ASP A 150 11.35 -6.65 -1.26
N PHE A 151 10.70 -5.69 -0.58
CA PHE A 151 11.21 -4.33 -0.46
C PHE A 151 12.32 -4.21 0.58
N THR A 152 13.32 -3.43 0.26
CA THR A 152 14.35 -3.01 1.21
C THR A 152 13.82 -1.87 2.07
N LEU A 153 13.66 -2.11 3.37
CA LEU A 153 13.11 -1.12 4.29
C LEU A 153 14.23 -0.35 5.01
N GLU A 154 14.02 0.95 5.21
CA GLU A 154 14.85 1.77 6.08
C GLU A 154 14.53 1.46 7.55
N VAL A 155 15.48 0.82 8.28
CA VAL A 155 15.32 0.41 9.68
C VAL A 155 16.51 0.90 10.53
N THR A 156 16.82 2.18 10.41
CA THR A 156 17.97 2.83 11.05
C THR A 156 17.63 3.52 12.38
N ASP A 157 16.37 3.47 12.81
CA ASP A 157 15.89 4.14 14.01
C ASP A 157 16.57 3.62 15.29
N THR A 158 16.98 4.54 16.14
CA THR A 158 17.44 4.25 17.50
C THR A 158 16.27 3.85 18.41
N GLN A 159 16.55 3.21 19.56
CA GLN A 159 15.50 2.81 20.52
C GLN A 159 14.66 4.01 21.00
N THR A 160 15.28 5.19 21.15
CA THR A 160 14.55 6.42 21.51
C THR A 160 13.60 6.86 20.41
N GLN A 161 14.05 6.79 19.15
CA GLN A 161 13.20 7.13 18.00
C GLN A 161 12.06 6.12 17.81
N LEU A 162 12.31 4.83 18.02
CA LEU A 162 11.27 3.80 18.00
C LEU A 162 10.22 4.04 19.08
N LYS A 163 10.63 4.37 20.31
CA LYS A 163 9.70 4.74 21.39
C LYS A 163 8.86 5.95 21.02
N GLN A 164 9.47 6.99 20.48
CA GLN A 164 8.76 8.19 20.02
C GLN A 164 7.78 7.88 18.88
N ALA A 165 8.16 6.99 17.96
CA ALA A 165 7.27 6.57 16.88
C ALA A 165 6.00 5.89 17.41
N ILE A 166 6.13 4.97 18.37
CA ILE A 166 4.99 4.33 19.02
C ILE A 166 4.10 5.39 19.70
N THR A 167 4.67 6.31 20.48
CA THR A 167 3.93 7.37 21.17
C THR A 167 3.13 8.27 20.21
N LYS A 168 3.62 8.42 18.95
CA LYS A 168 2.96 9.17 17.89
C LYS A 168 2.02 8.32 17.03
N GLY A 169 1.76 7.06 17.39
CA GLY A 169 0.87 6.16 16.64
C GLY A 169 1.43 5.69 15.30
N TYR A 170 2.74 5.65 15.14
CA TYR A 170 3.36 5.10 13.93
C TYR A 170 3.54 3.59 14.03
N PHE A 171 3.03 2.90 13.03
CA PHE A 171 3.39 1.51 12.75
C PHE A 171 4.82 1.49 12.18
N THR A 172 5.72 0.76 12.81
CA THR A 172 7.13 0.79 12.43
C THR A 172 7.77 -0.60 12.45
N PHE A 173 8.72 -0.78 11.54
CA PHE A 173 9.61 -1.92 11.52
C PHE A 173 10.92 -1.59 12.23
N HIS A 174 11.55 -2.60 12.79
CA HIS A 174 12.86 -2.50 13.40
C HIS A 174 13.74 -3.72 13.05
N LYS A 175 15.03 -3.57 13.22
CA LYS A 175 15.97 -4.66 13.01
C LYS A 175 16.21 -5.39 14.34
N THR A 176 16.09 -6.72 14.32
CA THR A 176 16.42 -7.61 15.44
C THR A 176 17.36 -8.69 14.94
N GLY A 177 18.64 -8.58 15.28
CA GLY A 177 19.69 -9.41 14.67
C GLY A 177 19.76 -9.14 13.16
N ASP A 178 19.61 -10.18 12.36
CA ASP A 178 19.59 -10.09 10.90
C ASP A 178 18.21 -10.01 10.30
N GLU A 179 17.16 -9.92 11.13
CA GLU A 179 15.77 -9.91 10.67
C GLU A 179 15.13 -8.55 10.87
N ILE A 180 14.27 -8.18 9.91
CA ILE A 180 13.37 -7.04 10.05
C ILE A 180 12.05 -7.58 10.59
N ARG A 181 11.54 -6.93 11.64
CA ARG A 181 10.30 -7.32 12.32
C ARG A 181 9.43 -6.11 12.60
N ILE A 182 8.11 -6.33 12.70
CA ILE A 182 7.16 -5.32 13.18
C ILE A 182 7.45 -5.07 14.66
N LEU A 183 7.66 -3.82 15.03
CA LEU A 183 7.90 -3.43 16.42
C LEU A 183 6.65 -3.61 17.27
N ARG A 184 5.54 -3.00 16.84
CA ARG A 184 4.22 -3.17 17.43
C ARG A 184 3.14 -3.04 16.38
N ASP A 185 2.11 -3.87 16.51
CA ASP A 185 0.89 -3.80 15.71
C ASP A 185 -0.03 -2.77 16.35
N ILE A 186 0.02 -1.54 15.88
CA ILE A 186 -0.73 -0.40 16.40
C ILE A 186 -1.36 0.41 15.27
N ASN A 187 -2.46 1.05 15.60
CA ASN A 187 -3.08 2.07 14.76
C ASN A 187 -2.58 3.48 15.11
N SER A 188 -3.10 4.48 14.41
CA SER A 188 -2.66 5.87 14.59
C SER A 188 -3.41 6.66 15.69
N PHE A 189 -4.34 6.04 16.40
CA PHE A 189 -5.09 6.72 17.44
C PHE A 189 -4.21 6.97 18.68
N VAL A 190 -4.00 8.22 19.02
CA VAL A 190 -3.15 8.65 20.15
C VAL A 190 -3.81 9.68 21.05
N SER A 191 -4.92 10.29 20.61
CA SER A 191 -5.66 11.26 21.42
C SER A 191 -6.36 10.62 22.59
N PHE A 192 -6.26 11.26 23.74
CA PHE A 192 -7.08 10.92 24.90
C PHE A 192 -8.46 11.56 24.77
N SER A 193 -9.51 10.77 24.90
CA SER A 193 -10.88 11.23 25.03
C SER A 193 -11.47 10.73 26.35
N LYS A 194 -12.29 11.56 27.02
CA LYS A 194 -13.00 11.11 28.23
C LYS A 194 -13.97 9.94 27.98
N TYR A 195 -14.26 9.65 26.71
CA TYR A 195 -15.12 8.54 26.28
C TYR A 195 -14.34 7.35 25.68
N LYS A 196 -13.05 7.51 25.43
CA LYS A 196 -12.16 6.45 24.96
C LYS A 196 -10.94 6.38 25.88
N ASN A 197 -10.65 5.22 26.39
CA ASN A 197 -9.46 5.01 27.19
C ASN A 197 -8.22 5.08 26.31
N SER A 198 -7.14 5.68 26.79
CA SER A 198 -5.84 5.75 26.10
C SER A 198 -5.29 4.37 25.73
N ASP A 199 -5.72 3.33 26.42
CA ASP A 199 -5.32 1.94 26.13
C ASP A 199 -5.80 1.46 24.76
N PHE A 200 -6.86 2.04 24.20
CA PHE A 200 -7.32 1.74 22.85
C PHE A 200 -6.37 2.23 21.74
N ALA A 201 -5.50 3.20 22.05
CA ALA A 201 -4.51 3.66 21.10
C ALA A 201 -3.54 2.55 20.64
N PHE A 202 -3.37 1.52 21.48
CA PHE A 202 -2.43 0.43 21.26
C PHE A 202 -3.12 -0.90 20.97
N ALA A 203 -4.45 -0.92 20.95
CA ALA A 203 -5.20 -2.11 20.63
C ALA A 203 -5.52 -2.15 19.13
N GLN A 204 -5.06 -3.16 18.46
CA GLN A 204 -5.62 -3.58 17.19
C GLN A 204 -6.96 -4.26 17.47
N VAL A 205 -8.02 -3.72 16.94
CA VAL A 205 -9.37 -4.29 17.04
C VAL A 205 -9.80 -4.84 15.71
#